data_5f92b1dddb62c94eec0ae2810158531a
#
_entry.id   5f92b1dddb62c94eec0ae2810158531a
#
_cell.length_a   1.000
_cell.length_b   1.000
_cell.length_c   1.000
_cell.angle_alpha   90.00
_cell.angle_beta   90.00
_cell.angle_gamma   90.00
#
_symmetry.space_group_name_H-M   'P 1'
#
loop_
_entity.id
_entity.type
_entity.pdbx_description
1 polymer ?
#
loop_
_entity_poly.entity_id
_entity_poly.type
_entity_poly.pdbx_seq_one_letter_code
_entity_poly.pdbx_strand_id
1 'polypeptide(L)'
;SPMRGNGEFIQDETATITAGFYDGQTRYPISSLTGVTAEYRWKYCRNVMPTEEEWAAIPPAGESYPITITDERDYQSVCFHVTLTYPGNTVKTVTGSWRLYVCVTPVVTEQPQSVSAAAGDSVTFSAKLIDQYLNTLEYQWQSSTDGGQSWTDIEGAGGKSYMEDDWNYIPSYTIPSVTAAQSGQLF
;
A
#
# COMPACT_ATOMS: atom_id res chain seq x y z
N SER A 1 -3.74 2.21 -14.38
CA SER A 1 -2.95 2.09 -13.16
C SER A 1 -3.72 1.28 -12.13
N PRO A 2 -3.14 0.29 -11.48
CA PRO A 2 -3.85 -0.58 -10.58
C PRO A 2 -4.08 0.11 -9.23
N MET A 3 -5.23 0.77 -9.07
CA MET A 3 -5.80 0.87 -7.74
C MET A 3 -6.19 -0.56 -7.32
N ARG A 4 -5.45 -1.16 -6.42
CA ARG A 4 -5.98 -2.29 -5.66
C ARG A 4 -7.11 -1.72 -4.80
N GLY A 5 -8.27 -2.35 -4.79
CA GLY A 5 -9.46 -1.81 -4.14
C GLY A 5 -9.15 -1.26 -2.74
N ASN A 6 -9.62 -0.07 -2.42
CA ASN A 6 -9.51 0.75 -1.21
C ASN A 6 -8.50 1.91 -1.23
N GLY A 7 -7.92 2.28 -2.39
CA GLY A 7 -6.99 3.42 -2.46
C GLY A 7 -5.57 3.10 -2.00
N GLU A 8 -5.18 1.83 -2.04
CA GLU A 8 -3.83 1.37 -1.77
C GLU A 8 -2.93 1.60 -2.99
N PHE A 9 -1.73 2.10 -2.75
CA PHE A 9 -0.72 2.38 -3.76
C PHE A 9 0.58 1.65 -3.40
N ILE A 10 1.33 1.26 -4.43
CA ILE A 10 2.67 0.69 -4.23
C ILE A 10 3.67 1.85 -4.21
N GLN A 11 4.65 1.78 -3.32
CA GLN A 11 5.75 2.75 -3.24
C GLN A 11 6.43 2.92 -4.61
N ASP A 12 6.84 4.14 -4.93
CA ASP A 12 7.48 4.56 -6.17
C ASP A 12 6.60 4.46 -7.44
N GLU A 13 5.34 4.06 -7.32
CA GLU A 13 4.40 4.17 -8.44
C GLU A 13 3.89 5.59 -8.62
N THR A 14 3.57 5.91 -9.88
CA THR A 14 2.84 7.13 -10.22
C THR A 14 1.39 6.78 -10.49
N ALA A 15 0.49 7.44 -9.78
CA ALA A 15 -0.94 7.32 -9.98
C ALA A 15 -1.53 8.65 -10.41
N THR A 16 -2.75 8.63 -10.95
CA THR A 16 -3.49 9.83 -11.30
C THR A 16 -4.81 9.85 -10.56
N ILE A 17 -5.04 10.90 -9.79
CA ILE A 17 -6.32 11.16 -9.13
C ILE A 17 -7.10 12.12 -10.01
N THR A 18 -8.37 11.81 -10.28
CA THR A 18 -9.27 12.65 -11.08
C THR A 18 -10.45 13.10 -10.24
N ALA A 19 -10.75 14.38 -10.26
CA ALA A 19 -11.97 14.90 -9.64
C ALA A 19 -13.21 14.38 -10.38
N GLY A 20 -14.29 14.18 -9.64
CA GLY A 20 -15.55 13.70 -10.22
C GLY A 20 -16.71 13.85 -9.24
N PHE A 21 -17.90 13.64 -9.71
CA PHE A 21 -19.12 13.63 -8.90
C PHE A 21 -19.86 12.31 -9.08
N TYR A 22 -20.75 12.00 -8.15
CA TYR A 22 -21.62 10.83 -8.23
C TYR A 22 -23.05 11.24 -8.56
N ASP A 23 -23.68 10.50 -9.47
CA ASP A 23 -25.11 10.49 -9.67
C ASP A 23 -25.61 9.07 -9.35
N GLY A 24 -26.25 8.94 -8.22
CA GLY A 24 -26.54 7.62 -7.65
C GLY A 24 -25.23 6.88 -7.31
N GLN A 25 -25.01 5.72 -7.93
CA GLN A 25 -23.78 4.91 -7.74
C GLN A 25 -22.74 5.11 -8.86
N THR A 26 -23.08 5.91 -9.87
CA THR A 26 -22.19 6.12 -11.03
C THR A 26 -21.35 7.36 -10.84
N ARG A 27 -20.05 7.22 -11.04
CA ARG A 27 -19.10 8.34 -10.98
C ARG A 27 -18.91 8.94 -12.37
N TYR A 28 -19.00 10.25 -12.45
CA TYR A 28 -18.78 11.04 -13.67
C TYR A 28 -17.64 12.04 -13.46
N PRO A 29 -16.84 12.34 -14.50
CA PRO A 29 -15.90 13.46 -14.43
C PRO A 29 -16.66 14.80 -14.39
N ILE A 30 -16.09 15.79 -13.72
CA ILE A 30 -16.71 17.13 -13.63
C ILE A 30 -16.81 17.78 -15.02
N SER A 31 -15.86 17.50 -15.90
CA SER A 31 -15.86 17.95 -17.30
C SER A 31 -17.08 17.48 -18.12
N SER A 32 -17.83 16.49 -17.64
CA SER A 32 -19.09 16.06 -18.26
C SER A 32 -20.28 16.98 -17.99
N LEU A 33 -20.16 17.93 -17.07
CA LEU A 33 -21.21 18.88 -16.74
C LEU A 33 -21.34 19.94 -17.84
N THR A 34 -22.47 19.94 -18.54
CA THR A 34 -22.71 20.88 -19.63
C THR A 34 -22.90 22.32 -19.12
N GLY A 35 -22.17 23.26 -19.73
CA GLY A 35 -22.28 24.69 -19.40
C GLY A 35 -21.67 25.09 -18.05
N VAL A 36 -20.97 24.19 -17.38
CA VAL A 36 -20.24 24.46 -16.13
C VAL A 36 -18.75 24.57 -16.45
N THR A 37 -18.11 25.61 -15.93
CA THR A 37 -16.64 25.72 -15.92
C THR A 37 -16.12 25.36 -14.55
N ALA A 38 -14.97 24.69 -14.51
CA ALA A 38 -14.36 24.23 -13.28
C ALA A 38 -12.91 24.69 -13.19
N GLU A 39 -12.50 25.16 -12.02
CA GLU A 39 -11.12 25.46 -11.70
C GLU A 39 -10.71 24.52 -10.56
N TYR A 40 -9.58 23.83 -10.72
CA TYR A 40 -9.10 22.82 -9.80
C TYR A 40 -7.82 23.26 -9.15
N ARG A 41 -7.67 22.99 -7.84
CA ARG A 41 -6.42 23.12 -7.10
C ARG A 41 -6.19 21.86 -6.29
N TRP A 42 -4.94 21.41 -6.22
CA TRP A 42 -4.53 20.19 -5.56
C TRP A 42 -3.34 20.45 -4.65
N LYS A 43 -3.34 19.82 -3.49
CA LYS A 43 -2.23 19.92 -2.53
C LYS A 43 -2.11 18.62 -1.73
N TYR A 44 -0.87 18.20 -1.45
CA TYR A 44 -0.65 17.22 -0.40
C TYR A 44 -0.91 17.87 0.97
N CYS A 45 -1.61 17.16 1.84
CA CYS A 45 -1.96 17.64 3.16
C CYS A 45 -1.84 16.53 4.21
N ARG A 46 -1.41 16.89 5.40
CA ARG A 46 -1.30 15.97 6.55
C ARG A 46 -2.55 16.07 7.41
N ASN A 47 -3.67 15.48 6.97
CA ASN A 47 -4.95 15.46 7.68
C ASN A 47 -5.54 16.86 8.06
N VAL A 48 -5.01 17.94 7.50
CA VAL A 48 -5.49 19.30 7.70
C VAL A 48 -5.83 19.89 6.35
N MET A 49 -7.06 20.32 6.18
CA MET A 49 -7.49 21.02 4.96
C MET A 49 -6.83 22.39 4.90
N PRO A 50 -6.31 22.79 3.73
CA PRO A 50 -5.82 24.15 3.52
C PRO A 50 -6.92 25.20 3.76
N THR A 51 -6.53 26.35 4.27
CA THR A 51 -7.40 27.52 4.39
C THR A 51 -7.70 28.12 3.02
N GLU A 52 -8.71 29.00 2.94
CA GLU A 52 -9.04 29.71 1.69
C GLU A 52 -7.85 30.55 1.17
N GLU A 53 -7.07 31.15 2.06
CA GLU A 53 -5.87 31.90 1.70
C GLU A 53 -4.79 30.99 1.10
N GLU A 54 -4.57 29.83 1.70
CA GLU A 54 -3.63 28.82 1.17
C GLU A 54 -4.10 28.29 -0.19
N TRP A 55 -5.41 28.03 -0.36
CA TRP A 55 -5.97 27.64 -1.65
C TRP A 55 -5.78 28.72 -2.72
N ALA A 56 -5.98 29.97 -2.38
CA ALA A 56 -5.79 31.07 -3.30
C ALA A 56 -4.34 31.21 -3.80
N ALA A 57 -3.37 30.81 -2.98
CA ALA A 57 -1.94 30.81 -3.33
C ALA A 57 -1.54 29.64 -4.26
N ILE A 58 -2.36 28.59 -4.37
CA ILE A 58 -2.06 27.43 -5.22
C ILE A 58 -2.53 27.73 -6.66
N PRO A 59 -1.66 27.58 -7.67
CA PRO A 59 -2.07 27.80 -9.05
C PRO A 59 -3.12 26.78 -9.49
N PRO A 60 -4.03 27.18 -10.39
CA PRO A 60 -4.98 26.24 -10.99
C PRO A 60 -4.28 25.10 -11.73
N ALA A 61 -4.89 23.93 -11.67
CA ALA A 61 -4.43 22.72 -12.32
C ALA A 61 -5.56 22.06 -13.14
N GLY A 62 -5.31 20.91 -13.73
CA GLY A 62 -6.31 20.12 -14.44
C GLY A 62 -7.26 19.36 -13.52
N GLU A 63 -8.32 18.79 -14.11
CA GLU A 63 -9.25 17.88 -13.45
C GLU A 63 -8.54 16.63 -12.87
N SER A 64 -7.45 16.24 -13.51
CA SER A 64 -6.60 15.12 -13.09
C SER A 64 -5.28 15.63 -12.52
N TYR A 65 -4.85 15.02 -11.42
CA TYR A 65 -3.62 15.35 -10.72
C TYR A 65 -2.72 14.12 -10.60
N PRO A 66 -1.52 14.15 -11.20
CA PRO A 66 -0.56 13.07 -11.06
C PRO A 66 0.06 13.11 -9.65
N ILE A 67 0.17 11.94 -9.04
CA ILE A 67 0.84 11.75 -7.76
C ILE A 67 1.94 10.70 -7.91
N THR A 68 3.09 10.94 -7.32
CA THR A 68 4.14 9.94 -7.14
C THR A 68 4.07 9.47 -5.70
N ILE A 69 3.98 8.18 -5.50
CA ILE A 69 3.84 7.56 -4.20
C ILE A 69 5.23 7.37 -3.60
N THR A 70 5.50 8.04 -2.49
CA THR A 70 6.74 7.87 -1.72
C THR A 70 6.38 7.54 -0.27
N ASP A 71 7.26 6.88 0.45
CA ASP A 71 7.12 6.55 1.87
C ASP A 71 6.90 7.80 2.76
N GLU A 72 7.50 8.95 2.39
CA GLU A 72 7.27 10.22 3.07
C GLU A 72 5.82 10.71 3.02
N ARG A 73 5.02 10.14 2.13
CA ARG A 73 3.60 10.50 1.90
C ARG A 73 2.62 9.57 2.57
N ASP A 74 3.14 8.59 3.28
CA ASP A 74 2.29 7.72 4.06
C ASP A 74 1.48 8.52 5.09
N TYR A 75 0.20 8.14 5.25
CA TYR A 75 -0.81 8.88 6.01
C TYR A 75 -1.06 10.33 5.54
N GLN A 76 -0.51 10.72 4.41
CA GLN A 76 -0.87 12.00 3.80
C GLN A 76 -2.14 11.84 2.97
N SER A 77 -2.80 12.96 2.76
CA SER A 77 -3.95 13.04 1.88
C SER A 77 -3.61 13.93 0.70
N VAL A 78 -4.23 13.67 -0.44
CA VAL A 78 -4.34 14.67 -1.50
C VAL A 78 -5.61 15.44 -1.26
N CYS A 79 -5.46 16.72 -0.97
CA CYS A 79 -6.57 17.64 -0.81
C CYS A 79 -6.89 18.31 -2.16
N PHE A 80 -8.14 18.53 -2.41
CA PHE A 80 -8.60 19.25 -3.60
C PHE A 80 -9.56 20.38 -3.23
N HIS A 81 -9.54 21.39 -4.08
CA HIS A 81 -10.44 22.51 -4.08
C HIS A 81 -10.93 22.71 -5.51
N VAL A 82 -12.23 22.61 -5.73
CA VAL A 82 -12.85 22.80 -7.04
C VAL A 82 -13.84 23.92 -6.97
N THR A 83 -13.63 24.94 -7.80
CA THR A 83 -14.58 26.05 -7.98
C THR A 83 -15.37 25.81 -9.25
N LEU A 84 -16.68 25.64 -9.13
CA LEU A 84 -17.61 25.42 -10.23
C LEU A 84 -18.36 26.72 -10.51
N THR A 85 -18.35 27.17 -11.78
CA THR A 85 -19.12 28.30 -12.23
C THR A 85 -20.21 27.82 -13.19
N TYR A 86 -21.44 27.98 -12.79
CA TYR A 86 -22.63 27.59 -13.53
C TYR A 86 -23.10 28.73 -14.46
N PRO A 87 -23.95 28.42 -15.45
CA PRO A 87 -24.64 29.46 -16.24
C PRO A 87 -25.33 30.52 -15.34
N GLY A 88 -25.17 31.77 -15.67
CA GLY A 88 -25.64 32.88 -14.82
C GLY A 88 -24.69 33.30 -13.70
N ASN A 89 -23.42 32.87 -13.80
CA ASN A 89 -22.34 33.23 -12.86
C ASN A 89 -22.55 32.75 -11.40
N THR A 90 -23.37 31.76 -11.19
CA THR A 90 -23.48 31.14 -9.87
C THR A 90 -22.22 30.32 -9.61
N VAL A 91 -21.51 30.61 -8.53
CA VAL A 91 -20.27 29.93 -8.13
C VAL A 91 -20.52 29.01 -6.94
N LYS A 92 -19.99 27.80 -7.01
CA LYS A 92 -19.95 26.85 -5.89
C LYS A 92 -18.55 26.31 -5.72
N THR A 93 -18.12 26.19 -4.48
CA THR A 93 -16.83 25.61 -4.13
C THR A 93 -17.05 24.26 -3.44
N VAL A 94 -16.25 23.27 -3.82
CA VAL A 94 -16.22 21.97 -3.19
C VAL A 94 -14.77 21.67 -2.81
N THR A 95 -14.56 21.30 -1.55
CA THR A 95 -13.27 20.85 -1.03
C THR A 95 -13.39 19.44 -0.51
N GLY A 96 -12.31 18.70 -0.58
CA GLY A 96 -12.26 17.35 -0.05
C GLY A 96 -10.83 16.84 0.01
N SER A 97 -10.69 15.64 0.55
CA SER A 97 -9.41 14.97 0.62
C SER A 97 -9.54 13.49 0.29
N TRP A 98 -8.48 12.96 -0.29
CA TRP A 98 -8.30 11.54 -0.50
C TRP A 98 -7.09 11.09 0.31
N ARG A 99 -7.28 10.18 1.26
CA ARG A 99 -6.18 9.61 2.03
C ARG A 99 -5.39 8.63 1.16
N LEU A 100 -4.08 8.76 1.18
CA LEU A 100 -3.16 7.84 0.52
C LEU A 100 -2.74 6.77 1.54
N TYR A 101 -2.88 5.52 1.14
CA TYR A 101 -2.32 4.38 1.86
C TYR A 101 -1.21 3.82 0.99
N VAL A 102 0.01 3.83 1.49
CA VAL A 102 1.17 3.33 0.76
C VAL A 102 1.48 1.92 1.23
N CYS A 103 1.44 0.97 0.31
CA CYS A 103 1.94 -0.38 0.58
C CYS A 103 3.44 -0.38 0.32
N VAL A 104 4.21 -0.49 1.38
CA VAL A 104 5.66 -0.68 1.30
C VAL A 104 6.00 -2.15 1.38
N THR A 105 7.16 -2.53 0.83
CA THR A 105 7.65 -3.89 0.99
C THR A 105 8.06 -4.11 2.45
N PRO A 106 7.59 -5.18 3.12
CA PRO A 106 8.01 -5.49 4.47
C PRO A 106 9.53 -5.63 4.58
N VAL A 107 10.10 -5.11 5.66
CA VAL A 107 11.54 -5.18 5.91
C VAL A 107 11.84 -6.38 6.77
N VAL A 108 12.67 -7.31 6.27
CA VAL A 108 13.15 -8.43 7.06
C VAL A 108 14.24 -7.91 8.01
N THR A 109 13.97 -7.94 9.31
CA THR A 109 14.89 -7.47 10.36
C THR A 109 15.70 -8.61 10.96
N GLU A 110 15.15 -9.83 10.97
CA GLU A 110 15.87 -11.03 11.40
C GLU A 110 15.63 -12.15 10.38
N GLN A 111 16.71 -12.62 9.79
CA GLN A 111 16.69 -13.77 8.87
C GLN A 111 16.60 -15.09 9.64
N PRO A 112 16.00 -16.13 9.05
CA PRO A 112 16.03 -17.46 9.62
C PRO A 112 17.47 -17.92 9.87
N GLN A 113 17.70 -18.55 11.01
CA GLN A 113 19.03 -19.02 11.40
C GLN A 113 19.24 -20.48 11.03
N SER A 114 20.47 -20.84 10.65
CA SER A 114 20.86 -22.23 10.45
C SER A 114 20.79 -23.01 11.77
N VAL A 115 20.25 -24.21 11.70
CA VAL A 115 20.07 -25.09 12.86
C VAL A 115 20.81 -26.40 12.64
N SER A 116 21.48 -26.86 13.67
CA SER A 116 22.04 -28.23 13.76
C SER A 116 21.17 -29.09 14.66
N ALA A 117 20.64 -30.17 14.16
CA ALA A 117 19.73 -31.06 14.87
C ALA A 117 20.05 -32.53 14.59
N ALA A 118 19.70 -33.42 15.50
CA ALA A 118 19.78 -34.86 15.27
C ALA A 118 18.56 -35.36 14.49
N ALA A 119 18.71 -36.44 13.76
CA ALA A 119 17.58 -37.07 13.08
C ALA A 119 16.50 -37.46 14.11
N GLY A 120 15.28 -37.04 13.84
CA GLY A 120 14.14 -37.21 14.75
C GLY A 120 13.78 -35.95 15.56
N ASP A 121 14.66 -34.96 15.66
CA ASP A 121 14.38 -33.72 16.36
C ASP A 121 13.38 -32.85 15.61
N SER A 122 12.67 -32.01 16.34
CA SER A 122 11.85 -30.93 15.76
C SER A 122 12.68 -29.67 15.59
N VAL A 123 12.54 -29.02 14.43
CA VAL A 123 13.22 -27.75 14.12
C VAL A 123 12.21 -26.72 13.65
N THR A 124 12.33 -25.51 14.18
CA THR A 124 11.52 -24.38 13.74
C THR A 124 12.42 -23.27 13.18
N PHE A 125 12.10 -22.83 11.97
CA PHE A 125 12.65 -21.62 11.37
C PHE A 125 11.67 -20.46 11.56
N SER A 126 12.18 -19.28 11.80
CA SER A 126 11.38 -18.06 11.86
C SER A 126 12.12 -16.91 11.23
N ALA A 127 11.38 -15.99 10.65
CA ALA A 127 11.86 -14.69 10.22
C ALA A 127 11.16 -13.60 11.02
N LYS A 128 11.81 -12.45 11.23
CA LYS A 128 11.15 -11.29 11.79
C LYS A 128 11.10 -10.20 10.75
N LEU A 129 9.92 -9.66 10.53
CA LEU A 129 9.68 -8.58 9.58
C LEU A 129 8.99 -7.44 10.28
N ILE A 130 9.21 -6.23 9.79
CA ILE A 130 8.49 -5.03 10.21
C ILE A 130 7.69 -4.51 9.00
N ASP A 131 6.41 -4.24 9.23
CA ASP A 131 5.57 -3.51 8.32
C ASP A 131 4.61 -2.62 9.11
N GLN A 132 4.73 -1.32 8.94
CA GLN A 132 3.95 -0.32 9.69
C GLN A 132 2.53 -0.11 9.14
N TYR A 133 2.18 -0.75 8.02
CA TYR A 133 1.01 -0.39 7.22
C TYR A 133 0.00 -1.51 7.06
N LEU A 134 0.41 -2.75 7.24
CA LEU A 134 -0.44 -3.91 7.11
C LEU A 134 -0.87 -4.45 8.48
N ASN A 135 -2.09 -4.92 8.56
CA ASN A 135 -2.54 -5.71 9.73
C ASN A 135 -2.20 -7.19 9.58
N THR A 136 -1.91 -7.63 8.36
CA THR A 136 -1.57 -9.01 8.04
C THR A 136 -0.53 -9.04 6.93
N LEU A 137 0.42 -9.95 7.05
CA LEU A 137 1.43 -10.28 6.06
C LEU A 137 1.14 -11.68 5.49
N GLU A 138 1.15 -11.83 4.18
CA GLU A 138 1.11 -13.14 3.53
C GLU A 138 2.54 -13.63 3.32
N TYR A 139 2.79 -14.92 3.61
CA TYR A 139 4.09 -15.54 3.47
C TYR A 139 4.00 -16.95 2.91
N GLN A 140 5.10 -17.43 2.32
CA GLN A 140 5.29 -18.79 1.84
C GLN A 140 6.74 -19.23 2.11
N TRP A 141 6.89 -20.35 2.82
CA TRP A 141 8.21 -20.98 2.98
C TRP A 141 8.52 -21.84 1.76
N GLN A 142 9.76 -21.77 1.33
CA GLN A 142 10.29 -22.53 0.21
C GLN A 142 11.48 -23.34 0.66
N SER A 143 11.82 -24.40 -0.08
CA SER A 143 13.02 -25.17 0.16
C SER A 143 13.85 -25.31 -1.11
N SER A 144 15.16 -25.43 -0.93
CA SER A 144 16.13 -25.67 -2.00
C SER A 144 17.05 -26.83 -1.65
N THR A 145 17.29 -27.72 -2.60
CA THR A 145 18.24 -28.86 -2.49
C THR A 145 19.47 -28.69 -3.39
N ASP A 146 19.56 -27.59 -4.12
CA ASP A 146 20.61 -27.28 -5.09
C ASP A 146 21.49 -26.08 -4.70
N GLY A 147 21.49 -25.74 -3.40
CA GLY A 147 22.25 -24.60 -2.86
C GLY A 147 21.66 -23.24 -3.20
N GLY A 148 20.34 -23.17 -3.38
CA GLY A 148 19.62 -21.91 -3.63
C GLY A 148 19.51 -21.52 -5.11
N GLN A 149 19.84 -22.42 -6.05
CA GLN A 149 19.70 -22.16 -7.47
C GLN A 149 18.22 -22.26 -7.93
N SER A 150 17.45 -23.15 -7.31
CA SER A 150 16.01 -23.25 -7.48
C SER A 150 15.32 -23.42 -6.14
N TRP A 151 14.07 -22.94 -6.07
CA TRP A 151 13.24 -22.97 -4.87
C TRP A 151 11.88 -23.57 -5.18
N THR A 152 11.39 -24.38 -4.25
CA THR A 152 10.07 -25.03 -4.37
C THR A 152 9.24 -24.70 -3.14
N ASP A 153 7.99 -24.34 -3.36
CA ASP A 153 7.03 -24.08 -2.29
C ASP A 153 6.85 -25.34 -1.42
N ILE A 154 6.90 -25.14 -0.11
CA ILE A 154 6.57 -26.19 0.84
C ILE A 154 5.07 -26.17 1.04
N GLU A 155 4.38 -27.26 0.67
CA GLU A 155 2.94 -27.37 0.80
C GLU A 155 2.50 -27.20 2.26
N GLY A 156 1.52 -26.31 2.48
CA GLY A 156 0.98 -26.00 3.81
C GLY A 156 1.90 -25.14 4.68
N ALA A 157 3.06 -24.69 4.18
CA ALA A 157 3.98 -23.81 4.92
C ALA A 157 3.84 -22.34 4.53
N GLY A 158 2.67 -21.93 4.10
CA GLY A 158 2.30 -20.56 3.80
C GLY A 158 1.08 -20.14 4.60
N GLY A 159 0.82 -18.84 4.63
CA GLY A 159 -0.35 -18.35 5.32
C GLY A 159 -0.31 -16.85 5.59
N LYS A 160 -1.05 -16.46 6.62
CA LYS A 160 -1.09 -15.08 7.09
C LYS A 160 -0.42 -14.99 8.46
N SER A 161 0.53 -14.09 8.58
CA SER A 161 1.07 -13.65 9.86
C SER A 161 0.36 -12.37 10.26
N TYR A 162 -0.02 -12.29 11.52
CA TYR A 162 -0.64 -11.10 12.10
C TYR A 162 0.42 -10.31 12.87
N MET A 163 0.21 -9.02 12.97
CA MET A 163 1.05 -8.17 13.79
C MET A 163 0.97 -8.63 15.26
N GLU A 164 2.13 -8.92 15.87
CA GLU A 164 2.21 -9.37 17.24
C GLU A 164 2.33 -8.17 18.19
N ASP A 165 3.43 -7.42 18.04
CA ASP A 165 3.70 -6.20 18.81
C ASP A 165 4.59 -5.25 17.98
N ASP A 166 4.52 -3.97 18.24
CA ASP A 166 5.37 -2.94 17.63
C ASP A 166 5.61 -3.13 16.12
N TRP A 167 4.57 -3.49 15.36
CA TRP A 167 4.61 -3.70 13.91
C TRP A 167 5.44 -4.90 13.45
N ASN A 168 5.72 -5.86 14.34
CA ASN A 168 6.46 -7.07 14.03
C ASN A 168 5.55 -8.19 13.54
N TYR A 169 6.06 -8.95 12.56
CA TYR A 169 5.48 -10.19 12.05
C TYR A 169 6.52 -11.29 12.15
N ILE A 170 6.12 -12.46 12.64
CA ILE A 170 7.03 -13.59 12.87
C ILE A 170 6.50 -14.84 12.16
N PRO A 171 6.56 -14.89 10.79
CA PRO A 171 6.24 -16.12 10.07
C PRO A 171 7.22 -17.22 10.45
N SER A 172 6.70 -18.41 10.72
CA SER A 172 7.51 -19.56 11.11
C SER A 172 7.14 -20.82 10.34
N TYR A 173 8.10 -21.73 10.22
CA TYR A 173 7.93 -23.06 9.66
C TYR A 173 8.59 -24.10 10.55
N THR A 174 7.84 -25.15 10.92
CA THR A 174 8.32 -26.22 11.79
C THR A 174 8.39 -27.54 11.03
N ILE A 175 9.55 -28.17 11.06
CA ILE A 175 9.75 -29.55 10.65
C ILE A 175 9.61 -30.41 11.92
N PRO A 176 8.56 -31.22 12.08
CA PRO A 176 8.34 -31.96 13.31
C PRO A 176 9.39 -33.01 13.62
N SER A 177 10.01 -33.55 12.59
CA SER A 177 11.04 -34.57 12.72
C SER A 177 12.00 -34.51 11.53
N VAL A 178 13.19 -33.98 11.74
CA VAL A 178 14.18 -33.84 10.70
C VAL A 178 14.83 -35.22 10.37
N THR A 179 15.27 -35.37 9.14
CA THR A 179 15.95 -36.58 8.64
C THR A 179 17.35 -36.25 8.16
N ALA A 180 18.21 -37.27 8.11
CA ALA A 180 19.58 -37.10 7.58
C ALA A 180 19.60 -36.65 6.12
N ALA A 181 18.57 -36.97 5.33
CA ALA A 181 18.43 -36.53 3.93
C ALA A 181 18.24 -35.02 3.77
N GLN A 182 17.81 -34.32 4.83
CA GLN A 182 17.63 -32.87 4.83
C GLN A 182 18.90 -32.10 5.22
N SER A 183 20.02 -32.80 5.45
CA SER A 183 21.29 -32.15 5.76
C SER A 183 21.77 -31.29 4.58
N GLY A 184 22.02 -30.00 4.82
CA GLY A 184 22.46 -29.07 3.79
C GLY A 184 21.30 -28.48 2.94
N GLN A 185 20.05 -28.86 3.21
CA GLN A 185 18.89 -28.25 2.59
C GLN A 185 18.69 -26.81 3.08
N LEU A 186 18.29 -25.90 2.20
CA LEU A 186 17.94 -24.52 2.52
C LEU A 186 16.42 -24.39 2.64
N PHE A 187 16.00 -23.48 3.52
CA PHE A 187 14.60 -23.15 3.77
C PHE A 187 14.38 -21.65 3.81
#